data_6ee5ca45384955e4e780230e52692536
#
_entry.id   6ee5ca45384955e4e780230e52692536
#
_cell.length_a   1.000
_cell.length_b   1.000
_cell.length_c   1.000
_cell.angle_alpha   90.00
_cell.angle_beta   90.00
_cell.angle_gamma   90.00
#
_symmetry.space_group_name_H-M   'P 1'
#
loop_
_entity.id
_entity.type
_entity.pdbx_description
1 polymer ?
#
loop_
_entity_poly.entity_id
_entity_poly.type
_entity_poly.pdbx_seq_one_letter_code
_entity_poly.pdbx_strand_id
1 'polypeptide(L)'
;MGVRIVYPDSWEVLKLGEIAESEKGKKPKNESSEQSEVHQFPYIDIEAFEKLNFKSFTDGEKCVFCDEDDFLMVWDGSRSGLVGKGIKGVLGSTLVRIKLPKMNNHYAYYFLQSKYLEINTRAKGSGTPHVDPDLLWNYDFPIPPINEQNRIVEKIETLFSEIDAGVESLSKAKIQLERYRQSLLKHAFEGKLTAQWRADFESKNGKPLPTADELIEQIQTARQAHYDKQIKDWELAVKAWENNGKNGKKPTKPTKLEKFQNFEKNDLIPDFPETWALIKLSDIAEIGSGISVSQNRKLNNPLTVNYLRVANVQRGYLVLDEIKTMKIEEELLSKYSLKYGDILFNEGGDRDKLGRGWIWQSEIENCITQNHVFRATPHIASIVHSKYISYWGNSFGKNYFEKTGKQTTNLASINKTVLSGFPVTFPSLNEQSIIVDIIESRMSEIDNLMSQLESQLLKANYMKSAILHKAFQGKLVPQDPTDPPASQLLDQIKAERLAKQTAKQTAQTATKSKAKANKQPKAKSKAKTKES
;
A
#
# COMPACT_ATOMS: atom_id res chain seq x y z
N MET A 1 -31.40 -14.08 -13.96
CA MET A 1 -31.96 -15.42 -13.64
C MET A 1 -30.91 -16.14 -12.79
N GLY A 2 -31.22 -16.43 -11.51
CA GLY A 2 -30.31 -17.16 -10.64
C GLY A 2 -30.20 -18.61 -11.12
N VAL A 3 -28.99 -19.09 -11.33
CA VAL A 3 -28.76 -20.52 -11.64
C VAL A 3 -29.20 -21.31 -10.40
N ARG A 4 -30.25 -22.17 -10.58
CA ARG A 4 -30.71 -23.06 -9.51
C ARG A 4 -29.60 -24.08 -9.23
N ILE A 5 -29.02 -24.04 -8.03
CA ILE A 5 -28.00 -25.01 -7.61
C ILE A 5 -28.71 -26.35 -7.43
N VAL A 6 -28.22 -27.39 -8.09
CA VAL A 6 -28.67 -28.78 -7.92
C VAL A 6 -27.65 -29.43 -6.97
N TYR A 7 -28.12 -29.81 -5.81
CA TYR A 7 -27.29 -30.52 -4.81
C TYR A 7 -27.33 -32.04 -5.04
N PRO A 8 -26.34 -32.79 -4.53
CA PRO A 8 -26.40 -34.26 -4.50
C PRO A 8 -27.63 -34.78 -3.74
N ASP A 9 -28.15 -35.91 -4.13
CA ASP A 9 -29.37 -36.50 -3.52
C ASP A 9 -29.18 -36.87 -2.02
N SER A 10 -27.94 -37.09 -1.59
CA SER A 10 -27.58 -37.38 -0.17
C SER A 10 -27.60 -36.13 0.73
N TRP A 11 -27.71 -34.94 0.11
CA TRP A 11 -27.68 -33.66 0.83
C TRP A 11 -29.08 -33.18 1.17
N GLU A 12 -29.17 -32.47 2.28
CA GLU A 12 -30.36 -31.71 2.69
C GLU A 12 -30.09 -30.21 2.64
N VAL A 13 -31.13 -29.39 2.55
CA VAL A 13 -31.04 -27.93 2.58
C VAL A 13 -32.00 -27.39 3.62
N LEU A 14 -31.50 -26.70 4.64
CA LEU A 14 -32.29 -26.00 5.65
C LEU A 14 -31.86 -24.53 5.76
N LYS A 15 -32.70 -23.70 6.39
CA LYS A 15 -32.24 -22.38 6.80
C LYS A 15 -31.20 -22.49 7.90
N LEU A 16 -30.13 -21.69 7.80
CA LEU A 16 -29.04 -21.72 8.80
C LEU A 16 -29.58 -21.54 10.23
N GLY A 17 -30.53 -20.64 10.43
CA GLY A 17 -31.16 -20.39 11.74
C GLY A 17 -31.96 -21.57 12.31
N GLU A 18 -32.35 -22.54 11.49
CA GLU A 18 -33.04 -23.73 11.97
C GLU A 18 -32.12 -24.72 12.69
N ILE A 19 -30.81 -24.64 12.43
CA ILE A 19 -29.82 -25.60 12.95
C ILE A 19 -28.71 -24.95 13.79
N ALA A 20 -28.43 -23.67 13.57
CA ALA A 20 -27.38 -22.96 14.31
C ALA A 20 -27.83 -22.59 15.72
N GLU A 21 -26.89 -22.65 16.65
CA GLU A 21 -26.97 -22.04 17.97
C GLU A 21 -25.98 -20.87 17.99
N SER A 22 -26.40 -19.70 18.51
CA SER A 22 -25.54 -18.54 18.56
C SER A 22 -25.59 -17.86 19.93
N GLU A 23 -24.47 -17.33 20.37
CA GLU A 23 -24.37 -16.61 21.64
C GLU A 23 -23.46 -15.40 21.47
N LYS A 24 -23.98 -14.21 21.77
CA LYS A 24 -23.23 -12.96 21.71
C LYS A 24 -22.38 -12.77 22.96
N GLY A 25 -21.15 -12.36 22.81
CA GLY A 25 -20.27 -12.03 23.91
C GLY A 25 -20.73 -10.85 24.73
N LYS A 26 -20.14 -10.68 25.90
CA LYS A 26 -20.47 -9.60 26.84
C LYS A 26 -19.17 -8.94 27.31
N LYS A 27 -19.24 -7.61 27.51
CA LYS A 27 -18.13 -6.92 28.15
C LYS A 27 -18.01 -7.36 29.59
N PRO A 28 -16.85 -7.84 30.05
CA PRO A 28 -16.63 -8.22 31.44
C PRO A 28 -16.71 -6.98 32.33
N LYS A 29 -17.04 -7.20 33.61
CA LYS A 29 -17.07 -6.13 34.61
C LYS A 29 -15.69 -5.88 35.22
N ASN A 30 -14.88 -6.91 35.24
CA ASN A 30 -13.56 -6.94 35.87
C ASN A 30 -12.51 -7.27 34.80
N GLU A 31 -11.74 -6.26 34.39
CA GLU A 31 -10.70 -6.37 33.36
C GLU A 31 -9.37 -5.87 33.91
N SER A 32 -8.28 -6.50 33.46
CA SER A 32 -6.89 -6.07 33.71
C SER A 32 -6.11 -6.15 32.40
N SER A 33 -5.12 -5.27 32.22
CA SER A 33 -4.16 -5.36 31.10
C SER A 33 -3.15 -6.49 31.28
N GLU A 34 -3.04 -7.05 32.49
CA GLU A 34 -2.10 -8.12 32.81
C GLU A 34 -2.85 -9.37 33.28
N GLN A 35 -2.35 -10.53 32.86
CA GLN A 35 -2.86 -11.81 33.35
C GLN A 35 -2.42 -12.02 34.80
N SER A 36 -3.34 -12.48 35.65
CA SER A 36 -3.08 -12.73 37.07
C SER A 36 -3.92 -13.92 37.58
N GLU A 37 -3.75 -14.31 38.85
CA GLU A 37 -4.57 -15.35 39.46
C GLU A 37 -6.07 -15.01 39.49
N VAL A 38 -6.43 -13.72 39.49
CA VAL A 38 -7.81 -13.23 39.44
C VAL A 38 -8.29 -13.07 38.00
N HIS A 39 -7.45 -12.50 37.12
CA HIS A 39 -7.77 -12.26 35.71
C HIS A 39 -7.10 -13.32 34.84
N GLN A 40 -7.66 -14.55 34.87
CA GLN A 40 -7.04 -15.74 34.27
C GLN A 40 -7.34 -15.87 32.77
N PHE A 41 -8.47 -15.34 32.30
CA PHE A 41 -8.99 -15.60 30.95
C PHE A 41 -8.74 -14.42 30.02
N PRO A 42 -8.15 -14.65 28.85
CA PRO A 42 -8.01 -13.59 27.84
C PRO A 42 -9.40 -13.14 27.35
N TYR A 43 -9.58 -11.83 27.22
CA TYR A 43 -10.75 -11.23 26.59
C TYR A 43 -10.56 -11.15 25.09
N ILE A 44 -11.41 -11.82 24.34
CA ILE A 44 -11.31 -11.95 22.89
C ILE A 44 -12.10 -10.81 22.24
N ASP A 45 -11.46 -9.67 22.08
CA ASP A 45 -11.96 -8.57 21.27
C ASP A 45 -11.64 -8.78 19.76
N ILE A 46 -11.96 -7.82 18.89
CA ILE A 46 -11.69 -7.91 17.43
C ILE A 46 -10.20 -8.05 17.17
N GLU A 47 -9.33 -7.39 17.92
CA GLU A 47 -7.89 -7.44 17.69
C GLU A 47 -7.28 -8.78 18.13
N ALA A 48 -7.72 -9.29 19.28
CA ALA A 48 -7.37 -10.65 19.73
C ALA A 48 -7.87 -11.70 18.73
N PHE A 49 -9.09 -11.53 18.22
CA PHE A 49 -9.67 -12.42 17.21
C PHE A 49 -8.90 -12.44 15.89
N GLU A 50 -8.43 -11.28 15.40
CA GLU A 50 -7.78 -11.19 14.09
C GLU A 50 -6.27 -11.42 14.12
N LYS A 51 -5.60 -11.00 15.22
CA LYS A 51 -4.13 -10.92 15.28
C LYS A 51 -3.53 -11.76 16.39
N LEU A 52 -4.34 -12.43 17.19
CA LEU A 52 -3.92 -13.13 18.42
C LEU A 52 -3.17 -12.21 19.40
N ASN A 53 -3.53 -10.93 19.42
CA ASN A 53 -2.97 -9.94 20.31
C ASN A 53 -3.94 -9.66 21.47
N PHE A 54 -3.65 -10.24 22.62
CA PHE A 54 -4.49 -10.16 23.81
C PHE A 54 -4.12 -8.92 24.63
N LYS A 55 -5.02 -7.94 24.71
CA LYS A 55 -4.81 -6.67 25.41
C LYS A 55 -5.37 -6.65 26.82
N SER A 56 -6.32 -7.52 27.14
CA SER A 56 -6.93 -7.58 28.46
C SER A 56 -7.32 -9.01 28.86
N PHE A 57 -7.39 -9.21 30.16
CA PHE A 57 -7.72 -10.45 30.83
C PHE A 57 -8.83 -10.21 31.85
N THR A 58 -9.63 -11.24 32.17
CA THR A 58 -10.80 -11.13 33.05
C THR A 58 -10.93 -12.36 33.94
N ASP A 59 -11.73 -12.22 35.04
CA ASP A 59 -12.15 -13.30 35.89
C ASP A 59 -13.21 -14.22 35.25
N GLY A 60 -13.83 -13.77 34.13
CA GLY A 60 -14.86 -14.51 33.42
C GLY A 60 -16.24 -14.53 34.08
N GLU A 61 -16.45 -13.80 35.19
CA GLU A 61 -17.73 -13.84 35.90
C GLU A 61 -18.89 -13.34 35.01
N LYS A 62 -19.92 -14.19 34.83
CA LYS A 62 -21.12 -13.91 34.02
C LYS A 62 -20.82 -13.60 32.53
N CYS A 63 -19.65 -14.03 32.05
CA CYS A 63 -19.23 -13.89 30.67
C CYS A 63 -19.59 -15.13 29.83
N VAL A 64 -19.49 -14.96 28.52
CA VAL A 64 -19.61 -16.07 27.56
C VAL A 64 -18.21 -16.52 27.23
N PHE A 65 -17.95 -17.83 27.32
CA PHE A 65 -16.67 -18.43 26.96
C PHE A 65 -16.72 -18.95 25.52
N CYS A 66 -15.59 -18.96 24.87
CA CYS A 66 -15.36 -19.63 23.59
C CYS A 66 -14.14 -20.53 23.67
N ASP A 67 -14.12 -21.52 22.80
CA ASP A 67 -13.08 -22.55 22.72
C ASP A 67 -12.58 -22.71 21.29
N GLU A 68 -11.50 -23.48 21.09
CA GLU A 68 -10.87 -23.68 19.76
C GLU A 68 -11.80 -24.43 18.78
N ASP A 69 -12.70 -25.28 19.29
CA ASP A 69 -13.70 -26.01 18.50
C ASP A 69 -14.89 -25.14 18.04
N ASP A 70 -15.00 -23.94 18.59
CA ASP A 70 -16.02 -22.98 18.18
C ASP A 70 -15.61 -22.26 16.89
N PHE A 71 -16.52 -21.57 16.24
CA PHE A 71 -16.16 -20.49 15.32
C PHE A 71 -16.87 -19.19 15.72
N LEU A 72 -16.20 -18.09 15.46
CA LEU A 72 -16.61 -16.77 15.88
C LEU A 72 -16.94 -15.92 14.68
N MET A 73 -17.89 -15.00 14.85
CA MET A 73 -18.22 -13.99 13.83
C MET A 73 -18.15 -12.59 14.43
N VAL A 74 -17.53 -11.66 13.73
CA VAL A 74 -17.63 -10.23 14.05
C VAL A 74 -19.08 -9.78 13.79
N TRP A 75 -19.77 -9.36 14.84
CA TRP A 75 -21.16 -8.95 14.75
C TRP A 75 -21.31 -7.46 14.51
N ASP A 76 -20.53 -6.65 15.22
CA ASP A 76 -20.60 -5.18 15.16
C ASP A 76 -19.26 -4.61 14.65
N GLY A 77 -19.34 -3.58 13.81
CA GLY A 77 -18.21 -2.84 13.26
C GLY A 77 -18.05 -2.97 11.74
N SER A 78 -17.06 -2.29 11.19
CA SER A 78 -16.80 -2.23 9.74
C SER A 78 -16.51 -3.60 9.10
N ARG A 79 -16.19 -4.61 9.91
CA ARG A 79 -15.92 -5.99 9.48
C ARG A 79 -17.02 -6.96 9.89
N SER A 80 -18.24 -6.47 10.12
CA SER A 80 -19.38 -7.32 10.44
C SER A 80 -19.54 -8.44 9.42
N GLY A 81 -19.75 -9.67 9.92
CA GLY A 81 -19.82 -10.88 9.09
C GLY A 81 -18.48 -11.60 8.88
N LEU A 82 -17.34 -11.02 9.29
CA LEU A 82 -16.06 -11.73 9.25
C LEU A 82 -16.11 -12.92 10.23
N VAL A 83 -15.77 -14.11 9.75
CA VAL A 83 -15.71 -15.32 10.54
C VAL A 83 -14.26 -15.78 10.74
N GLY A 84 -13.98 -16.41 11.87
CA GLY A 84 -12.69 -16.99 12.21
C GLY A 84 -12.84 -18.21 13.11
N LYS A 85 -11.76 -18.99 13.23
CA LYS A 85 -11.70 -20.13 14.16
C LYS A 85 -11.83 -19.64 15.60
N GLY A 86 -12.33 -20.49 16.48
CA GLY A 86 -12.46 -20.21 17.90
C GLY A 86 -11.09 -20.00 18.57
N ILE A 87 -11.11 -19.22 19.63
CA ILE A 87 -9.94 -18.92 20.45
C ILE A 87 -10.39 -19.12 21.90
N LYS A 88 -9.60 -19.83 22.67
CA LYS A 88 -9.94 -20.08 24.08
C LYS A 88 -9.90 -18.80 24.91
N GLY A 89 -11.04 -18.40 25.49
CA GLY A 89 -11.14 -17.20 26.29
C GLY A 89 -12.57 -16.74 26.53
N VAL A 90 -12.70 -15.48 26.95
CA VAL A 90 -13.98 -14.81 27.16
C VAL A 90 -14.36 -14.02 25.91
N LEU A 91 -15.52 -14.31 25.35
CA LEU A 91 -16.02 -13.78 24.10
C LEU A 91 -16.34 -12.28 24.22
N GLY A 92 -15.75 -11.47 23.35
CA GLY A 92 -15.95 -10.03 23.28
C GLY A 92 -17.35 -9.62 22.87
N SER A 93 -17.82 -8.46 23.35
CA SER A 93 -19.19 -7.97 23.13
C SER A 93 -19.55 -7.69 21.67
N THR A 94 -18.54 -7.53 20.81
CA THR A 94 -18.70 -7.33 19.36
C THR A 94 -18.64 -8.62 18.55
N LEU A 95 -18.44 -9.76 19.23
CA LEU A 95 -18.34 -11.08 18.63
C LEU A 95 -19.53 -11.95 18.99
N VAL A 96 -19.84 -12.89 18.11
CA VAL A 96 -20.83 -13.94 18.32
C VAL A 96 -20.14 -15.28 18.09
N ARG A 97 -20.34 -16.20 19.05
CA ARG A 97 -20.01 -17.61 18.90
C ARG A 97 -21.15 -18.31 18.18
N ILE A 98 -20.84 -19.11 17.19
CA ILE A 98 -21.81 -19.90 16.43
C ILE A 98 -21.42 -21.37 16.53
N LYS A 99 -22.41 -22.24 16.75
CA LYS A 99 -22.27 -23.69 16.81
C LYS A 99 -23.35 -24.37 16.01
N LEU A 100 -22.99 -25.45 15.34
CA LEU A 100 -23.94 -26.37 14.73
C LEU A 100 -23.84 -27.74 15.42
N PRO A 101 -24.79 -28.08 16.29
CA PRO A 101 -24.75 -29.35 17.05
C PRO A 101 -24.66 -30.55 16.12
N LYS A 102 -23.79 -31.51 16.43
CA LYS A 102 -23.54 -32.76 15.69
C LYS A 102 -23.05 -32.57 14.24
N MET A 103 -22.69 -31.37 13.85
CA MET A 103 -22.11 -31.06 12.54
C MET A 103 -20.65 -30.66 12.69
N ASN A 104 -19.92 -30.70 11.59
CA ASN A 104 -18.60 -30.12 11.55
C ASN A 104 -18.69 -28.58 11.56
N ASN A 105 -18.31 -27.93 12.65
CA ASN A 105 -18.37 -26.47 12.79
C ASN A 105 -17.49 -25.75 11.75
N HIS A 106 -16.36 -26.34 11.33
CA HIS A 106 -15.50 -25.76 10.30
C HIS A 106 -16.18 -25.78 8.92
N TYR A 107 -17.07 -26.74 8.67
CA TYR A 107 -17.88 -26.72 7.44
C TYR A 107 -18.78 -25.48 7.39
N ALA A 108 -19.47 -25.17 8.48
CA ALA A 108 -20.30 -23.96 8.57
C ALA A 108 -19.46 -22.67 8.57
N TYR A 109 -18.30 -22.70 9.20
CA TYR A 109 -17.33 -21.61 9.15
C TYR A 109 -16.96 -21.27 7.70
N TYR A 110 -16.56 -22.25 6.88
CA TYR A 110 -16.20 -22.04 5.48
C TYR A 110 -17.41 -21.59 4.63
N PHE A 111 -18.61 -22.09 4.93
CA PHE A 111 -19.83 -21.61 4.30
C PHE A 111 -20.02 -20.10 4.53
N LEU A 112 -19.97 -19.67 5.78
CA LEU A 112 -20.13 -18.25 6.12
C LEU A 112 -18.96 -17.39 5.62
N GLN A 113 -17.75 -17.92 5.58
CA GLN A 113 -16.63 -17.25 4.92
C GLN A 113 -16.91 -16.99 3.44
N SER A 114 -17.56 -17.92 2.74
CA SER A 114 -17.98 -17.71 1.34
C SER A 114 -19.05 -16.62 1.16
N LYS A 115 -19.78 -16.28 2.23
CA LYS A 115 -20.84 -15.27 2.26
C LYS A 115 -20.39 -13.92 2.81
N TYR A 116 -19.12 -13.81 3.26
CA TYR A 116 -18.63 -12.61 3.96
C TYR A 116 -18.92 -11.31 3.21
N LEU A 117 -18.61 -11.24 1.91
CA LEU A 117 -18.81 -10.03 1.13
C LEU A 117 -20.28 -9.59 1.11
N GLU A 118 -21.20 -10.54 0.94
CA GLU A 118 -22.64 -10.27 0.95
C GLU A 118 -23.10 -9.80 2.33
N ILE A 119 -22.71 -10.50 3.40
CA ILE A 119 -23.06 -10.14 4.78
C ILE A 119 -22.55 -8.76 5.13
N ASN A 120 -21.30 -8.45 4.80
CA ASN A 120 -20.66 -7.17 5.14
C ASN A 120 -21.27 -6.00 4.37
N THR A 121 -21.52 -6.15 3.07
CA THR A 121 -22.11 -5.10 2.22
C THR A 121 -23.57 -4.81 2.55
N ARG A 122 -24.29 -5.78 3.13
CA ARG A 122 -25.70 -5.66 3.55
C ARG A 122 -25.86 -5.43 5.04
N ALA A 123 -24.77 -5.12 5.76
CA ALA A 123 -24.82 -4.80 7.17
C ALA A 123 -25.72 -3.60 7.45
N LYS A 124 -26.46 -3.65 8.55
CA LYS A 124 -27.41 -2.60 9.00
C LYS A 124 -26.71 -1.64 9.96
N GLY A 125 -27.17 -0.38 10.01
CA GLY A 125 -26.69 0.65 10.94
C GLY A 125 -25.79 1.70 10.28
N SER A 126 -26.10 2.99 10.49
CA SER A 126 -25.39 4.13 9.89
C SER A 126 -24.13 4.55 10.65
N GLY A 127 -24.07 4.29 11.96
CA GLY A 127 -22.91 4.67 12.80
C GLY A 127 -21.97 3.48 13.03
N THR A 128 -22.51 2.36 13.52
CA THR A 128 -21.77 1.12 13.70
C THR A 128 -22.49 0.03 12.91
N PRO A 129 -21.95 -0.41 11.78
CA PRO A 129 -22.53 -1.50 11.01
C PRO A 129 -22.64 -2.77 11.86
N HIS A 130 -23.72 -3.52 11.70
CA HIS A 130 -23.91 -4.81 12.36
C HIS A 130 -24.52 -5.83 11.38
N VAL A 131 -24.22 -7.09 11.63
CA VAL A 131 -24.76 -8.19 10.82
C VAL A 131 -26.28 -8.12 10.81
N ASP A 132 -26.88 -8.22 9.60
CA ASP A 132 -28.31 -8.37 9.46
C ASP A 132 -28.74 -9.80 9.86
N PRO A 133 -29.45 -9.99 11.00
CA PRO A 133 -29.88 -11.33 11.44
C PRO A 133 -30.84 -12.00 10.44
N ASP A 134 -31.72 -11.20 9.79
CA ASP A 134 -32.68 -11.73 8.82
C ASP A 134 -31.98 -12.28 7.59
N LEU A 135 -30.89 -11.63 7.15
CA LEU A 135 -30.06 -12.15 6.05
C LEU A 135 -29.32 -13.42 6.51
N LEU A 136 -28.60 -13.34 7.64
CA LEU A 136 -27.71 -14.42 8.10
C LEU A 136 -28.45 -15.72 8.35
N TRP A 137 -29.54 -15.66 9.14
CA TRP A 137 -30.25 -16.87 9.55
C TRP A 137 -31.16 -17.46 8.45
N ASN A 138 -31.47 -16.70 7.40
CA ASN A 138 -32.26 -17.14 6.27
C ASN A 138 -31.43 -17.67 5.08
N TYR A 139 -30.10 -17.79 5.20
CA TYR A 139 -29.32 -18.49 4.18
C TYR A 139 -29.76 -19.93 4.04
N ASP A 140 -29.96 -20.38 2.78
CA ASP A 140 -30.06 -21.79 2.45
C ASP A 140 -28.72 -22.45 2.71
N PHE A 141 -28.66 -23.30 3.72
CA PHE A 141 -27.46 -23.98 4.17
C PHE A 141 -27.48 -25.42 3.66
N PRO A 142 -26.58 -25.80 2.74
CA PRO A 142 -26.50 -27.16 2.24
C PRO A 142 -25.82 -28.07 3.27
N ILE A 143 -26.40 -29.20 3.55
CA ILE A 143 -25.99 -30.13 4.60
C ILE A 143 -25.64 -31.48 3.96
N PRO A 144 -24.35 -31.77 3.75
CA PRO A 144 -23.89 -33.11 3.35
C PRO A 144 -23.92 -34.11 4.51
N PRO A 145 -23.79 -35.41 4.24
CA PRO A 145 -23.46 -36.40 5.25
C PRO A 145 -22.26 -35.98 6.10
N ILE A 146 -22.24 -36.36 7.41
CA ILE A 146 -21.19 -35.89 8.33
C ILE A 146 -19.77 -36.27 7.87
N ASN A 147 -19.58 -37.46 7.30
CA ASN A 147 -18.28 -37.90 6.80
C ASN A 147 -17.86 -37.05 5.58
N GLU A 148 -18.80 -36.66 4.74
CA GLU A 148 -18.55 -35.78 3.61
C GLU A 148 -18.21 -34.35 4.07
N GLN A 149 -18.88 -33.82 5.12
CA GLN A 149 -18.49 -32.54 5.73
C GLN A 149 -17.00 -32.55 6.13
N ASN A 150 -16.56 -33.64 6.77
CA ASN A 150 -15.15 -33.79 7.18
C ASN A 150 -14.20 -33.82 5.98
N ARG A 151 -14.52 -34.59 4.92
CA ARG A 151 -13.71 -34.64 3.71
C ARG A 151 -13.66 -33.28 2.98
N ILE A 152 -14.78 -32.55 2.95
CA ILE A 152 -14.85 -31.20 2.37
C ILE A 152 -13.94 -30.25 3.15
N VAL A 153 -14.01 -30.24 4.48
CA VAL A 153 -13.18 -29.40 5.34
C VAL A 153 -11.69 -29.70 5.15
N GLU A 154 -11.32 -30.98 5.23
CA GLU A 154 -9.93 -31.42 5.03
C GLU A 154 -9.40 -30.99 3.64
N LYS A 155 -10.21 -31.14 2.61
CA LYS A 155 -9.83 -30.73 1.24
C LYS A 155 -9.68 -29.21 1.11
N ILE A 156 -10.59 -28.43 1.71
CA ILE A 156 -10.47 -26.96 1.75
C ILE A 156 -9.19 -26.55 2.48
N GLU A 157 -8.93 -27.10 3.67
CA GLU A 157 -7.74 -26.75 4.48
C GLU A 157 -6.45 -27.09 3.75
N THR A 158 -6.38 -28.26 3.11
CA THR A 158 -5.22 -28.64 2.27
C THR A 158 -4.99 -27.65 1.15
N LEU A 159 -6.02 -27.37 0.34
CA LEU A 159 -5.90 -26.44 -0.80
C LEU A 159 -5.62 -25.00 -0.36
N PHE A 160 -6.19 -24.55 0.76
CA PHE A 160 -5.92 -23.23 1.29
C PHE A 160 -4.49 -23.11 1.81
N SER A 161 -3.97 -24.14 2.48
CA SER A 161 -2.58 -24.19 2.94
C SER A 161 -1.60 -24.10 1.76
N GLU A 162 -1.87 -24.84 0.67
CA GLU A 162 -1.06 -24.75 -0.56
C GLU A 162 -1.09 -23.35 -1.18
N ILE A 163 -2.29 -22.74 -1.26
CA ILE A 163 -2.44 -21.37 -1.77
C ILE A 163 -1.72 -20.36 -0.87
N ASP A 164 -1.83 -20.47 0.45
CA ASP A 164 -1.20 -19.56 1.41
C ASP A 164 0.33 -19.66 1.37
N ALA A 165 0.88 -20.85 1.23
CA ALA A 165 2.32 -21.05 1.00
C ALA A 165 2.78 -20.39 -0.32
N GLY A 166 1.96 -20.49 -1.37
CA GLY A 166 2.20 -19.81 -2.63
C GLY A 166 2.17 -18.28 -2.48
N VAL A 167 1.17 -17.73 -1.80
CA VAL A 167 1.03 -16.29 -1.52
C VAL A 167 2.23 -15.76 -0.71
N GLU A 168 2.69 -16.50 0.29
CA GLU A 168 3.88 -16.14 1.07
C GLU A 168 5.12 -16.09 0.18
N SER A 169 5.31 -17.08 -0.69
CA SER A 169 6.43 -17.14 -1.63
C SER A 169 6.41 -15.97 -2.62
N LEU A 170 5.25 -15.65 -3.20
CA LEU A 170 5.06 -14.51 -4.10
C LEU A 170 5.33 -13.17 -3.38
N SER A 171 4.90 -13.04 -2.13
CA SER A 171 5.14 -11.85 -1.31
C SER A 171 6.63 -11.65 -1.01
N LYS A 172 7.36 -12.73 -0.71
CA LYS A 172 8.82 -12.71 -0.55
C LYS A 172 9.52 -12.30 -1.85
N ALA A 173 9.08 -12.84 -2.98
CA ALA A 173 9.63 -12.47 -4.29
C ALA A 173 9.42 -10.98 -4.59
N LYS A 174 8.26 -10.41 -4.26
CA LYS A 174 7.99 -8.97 -4.40
C LYS A 174 9.00 -8.12 -3.62
N ILE A 175 9.23 -8.45 -2.35
CA ILE A 175 10.23 -7.77 -1.52
C ILE A 175 11.65 -7.90 -2.09
N GLN A 176 12.01 -9.07 -2.63
CA GLN A 176 13.31 -9.28 -3.26
C GLN A 176 13.49 -8.43 -4.52
N LEU A 177 12.45 -8.29 -5.36
CA LEU A 177 12.50 -7.42 -6.54
C LEU A 177 12.66 -5.94 -6.16
N GLU A 178 12.00 -5.48 -5.11
CA GLU A 178 12.17 -4.10 -4.61
C GLU A 178 13.60 -3.85 -4.13
N ARG A 179 14.19 -4.81 -3.41
CA ARG A 179 15.60 -4.74 -2.99
C ARG A 179 16.55 -4.77 -4.18
N TYR A 180 16.26 -5.61 -5.17
CA TYR A 180 17.06 -5.69 -6.39
C TYR A 180 17.03 -4.36 -7.16
N ARG A 181 15.86 -3.70 -7.28
CA ARG A 181 15.74 -2.35 -7.86
C ARG A 181 16.65 -1.33 -7.18
N GLN A 182 16.68 -1.32 -5.85
CA GLN A 182 17.57 -0.43 -5.08
C GLN A 182 19.05 -0.77 -5.28
N SER A 183 19.39 -2.06 -5.28
CA SER A 183 20.75 -2.54 -5.51
C SER A 183 21.24 -2.23 -6.93
N LEU A 184 20.37 -2.34 -7.93
CA LEU A 184 20.68 -2.02 -9.32
C LEU A 184 21.14 -0.56 -9.46
N LEU A 185 20.38 0.40 -8.91
CA LEU A 185 20.77 1.81 -8.94
C LEU A 185 22.06 2.07 -8.18
N LYS A 186 22.24 1.45 -7.01
CA LYS A 186 23.49 1.54 -6.27
C LYS A 186 24.68 1.04 -7.09
N HIS A 187 24.59 -0.14 -7.69
CA HIS A 187 25.65 -0.72 -8.51
C HIS A 187 25.92 0.09 -9.81
N ALA A 188 24.87 0.72 -10.37
CA ALA A 188 25.04 1.62 -11.50
C ALA A 188 25.98 2.76 -11.17
N PHE A 189 25.76 3.42 -10.05
CA PHE A 189 26.48 4.62 -9.63
C PHE A 189 27.77 4.36 -8.86
N GLU A 190 28.02 3.11 -8.49
CA GLU A 190 29.33 2.62 -8.08
C GLU A 190 30.17 2.13 -9.28
N GLY A 191 29.66 2.26 -10.51
CA GLY A 191 30.31 1.82 -11.74
C GLY A 191 30.43 0.31 -11.89
N LYS A 192 29.75 -0.48 -11.05
CA LYS A 192 29.85 -1.96 -11.08
C LYS A 192 29.17 -2.55 -12.32
N LEU A 193 28.10 -1.93 -12.82
CA LEU A 193 27.38 -2.42 -14.01
C LEU A 193 28.20 -2.31 -15.28
N THR A 194 29.15 -1.39 -15.36
CA THR A 194 30.00 -1.13 -16.52
C THR A 194 31.46 -1.54 -16.31
N ALA A 195 31.77 -2.25 -15.21
CA ALA A 195 33.14 -2.64 -14.90
C ALA A 195 33.81 -3.46 -16.02
N GLN A 196 33.12 -4.46 -16.57
CA GLN A 196 33.62 -5.27 -17.68
C GLN A 196 33.77 -4.45 -18.96
N TRP A 197 32.81 -3.56 -19.26
CA TRP A 197 32.88 -2.66 -20.40
C TRP A 197 34.10 -1.72 -20.32
N ARG A 198 34.41 -1.17 -19.15
CA ARG A 198 35.60 -0.34 -18.92
C ARG A 198 36.89 -1.16 -19.15
N ALA A 199 36.96 -2.37 -18.60
CA ALA A 199 38.12 -3.22 -18.75
C ALA A 199 38.41 -3.57 -20.23
N ASP A 200 37.36 -3.75 -21.03
CA ASP A 200 37.46 -4.11 -22.43
C ASP A 200 37.61 -2.89 -23.37
N PHE A 201 37.42 -1.67 -22.86
CA PHE A 201 37.25 -0.48 -23.70
C PHE A 201 38.46 -0.21 -24.59
N GLU A 202 39.66 -0.19 -24.02
CA GLU A 202 40.90 0.10 -24.76
C GLU A 202 41.17 -0.96 -25.84
N SER A 203 40.98 -2.23 -25.51
CA SER A 203 41.20 -3.33 -26.48
C SER A 203 40.22 -3.30 -27.65
N LYS A 204 38.98 -2.83 -27.41
CA LYS A 204 37.93 -2.75 -28.45
C LYS A 204 37.98 -1.45 -29.28
N ASN A 205 38.48 -0.37 -28.70
CA ASN A 205 38.42 0.97 -29.32
C ASN A 205 39.81 1.50 -29.75
N GLY A 206 40.89 0.83 -29.41
CA GLY A 206 42.27 1.22 -29.76
C GLY A 206 42.76 2.48 -29.04
N LYS A 207 42.03 2.94 -28.01
CA LYS A 207 42.38 4.10 -27.20
C LYS A 207 41.83 3.94 -25.78
N PRO A 208 42.51 4.46 -24.75
CA PRO A 208 42.03 4.40 -23.39
C PRO A 208 40.75 5.24 -23.19
N LEU A 209 40.04 4.96 -22.10
CA LEU A 209 38.98 5.83 -21.62
C LEU A 209 39.54 7.20 -21.19
N PRO A 210 38.76 8.28 -21.35
CA PRO A 210 39.13 9.57 -20.76
C PRO A 210 39.36 9.43 -19.26
N THR A 211 40.38 10.07 -18.75
CA THR A 211 40.63 10.24 -17.32
C THR A 211 39.63 11.21 -16.71
N ALA A 212 39.50 11.22 -15.38
CA ALA A 212 38.68 12.20 -14.66
C ALA A 212 39.09 13.65 -14.98
N ASP A 213 40.42 13.92 -15.07
CA ASP A 213 40.94 15.25 -15.40
C ASP A 213 40.60 15.68 -16.83
N GLU A 214 40.71 14.78 -17.81
CA GLU A 214 40.29 15.04 -19.19
C GLU A 214 38.78 15.31 -19.31
N LEU A 215 37.94 14.63 -18.52
CA LEU A 215 36.52 14.91 -18.44
C LEU A 215 36.26 16.30 -17.84
N ILE A 216 36.99 16.68 -16.79
CA ILE A 216 36.90 18.02 -16.18
C ILE A 216 37.30 19.10 -17.19
N GLU A 217 38.38 18.89 -17.96
CA GLU A 217 38.80 19.84 -19.00
C GLU A 217 37.76 19.98 -20.10
N GLN A 218 37.15 18.89 -20.55
CA GLN A 218 36.02 18.91 -21.51
C GLN A 218 34.84 19.73 -20.96
N ILE A 219 34.47 19.53 -19.69
CA ILE A 219 33.41 20.29 -19.04
C ILE A 219 33.74 21.77 -18.99
N GLN A 220 34.97 22.15 -18.58
CA GLN A 220 35.40 23.53 -18.48
C GLN A 220 35.38 24.22 -19.84
N THR A 221 35.90 23.55 -20.88
CA THR A 221 35.90 24.07 -22.26
C THR A 221 34.47 24.32 -22.75
N ALA A 222 33.61 23.39 -22.49
CA ALA A 222 32.23 23.46 -22.92
C ALA A 222 31.41 24.52 -22.15
N ARG A 223 31.65 24.71 -20.83
CA ARG A 223 31.08 25.81 -20.05
C ARG A 223 31.53 27.16 -20.57
N GLN A 224 32.80 27.31 -20.91
CA GLN A 224 33.32 28.55 -21.46
C GLN A 224 32.67 28.85 -22.82
N ALA A 225 32.60 27.87 -23.71
CA ALA A 225 31.96 28.05 -25.00
C ALA A 225 30.47 28.42 -24.89
N HIS A 226 29.76 27.82 -23.93
CA HIS A 226 28.37 28.18 -23.64
C HIS A 226 28.21 29.62 -23.15
N TYR A 227 29.09 30.05 -22.23
CA TYR A 227 29.09 31.42 -21.73
C TYR A 227 29.44 32.45 -22.82
N ASP A 228 30.43 32.17 -23.66
CA ASP A 228 30.83 33.05 -24.77
C ASP A 228 29.67 33.21 -25.78
N LYS A 229 28.91 32.12 -26.00
CA LYS A 229 27.68 32.19 -26.81
C LYS A 229 26.64 33.08 -26.15
N GLN A 230 26.38 32.93 -24.86
CA GLN A 230 25.42 33.76 -24.13
C GLN A 230 25.82 35.26 -24.17
N ILE A 231 27.11 35.57 -24.08
CA ILE A 231 27.61 36.96 -24.20
C ILE A 231 27.35 37.50 -25.60
N LYS A 232 27.62 36.73 -26.65
CA LYS A 232 27.33 37.14 -28.06
C LYS A 232 25.84 37.37 -28.27
N ASP A 233 25.01 36.46 -27.80
CA ASP A 233 23.55 36.57 -27.90
C ASP A 233 23.03 37.81 -27.14
N TRP A 234 23.57 38.11 -25.97
CA TRP A 234 23.27 39.29 -25.17
C TRP A 234 23.70 40.59 -25.90
N GLU A 235 24.90 40.64 -26.48
CA GLU A 235 25.38 41.79 -27.26
C GLU A 235 24.48 42.09 -28.47
N LEU A 236 24.04 41.05 -29.17
CA LEU A 236 23.07 41.17 -30.27
C LEU A 236 21.72 41.69 -29.78
N ALA A 237 21.22 41.17 -28.66
CA ALA A 237 19.97 41.64 -28.07
C ALA A 237 20.05 43.08 -27.56
N VAL A 238 21.20 43.54 -27.02
CA VAL A 238 21.42 44.95 -26.62
C VAL A 238 21.42 45.84 -27.86
N LYS A 239 22.13 45.48 -28.92
CA LYS A 239 22.12 46.24 -30.20
C LYS A 239 20.71 46.35 -30.78
N ALA A 240 19.95 45.26 -30.79
CA ALA A 240 18.56 45.26 -31.24
C ALA A 240 17.69 46.19 -30.39
N TRP A 241 17.84 46.17 -29.07
CA TRP A 241 17.15 47.07 -28.14
C TRP A 241 17.50 48.54 -28.37
N GLU A 242 18.79 48.85 -28.59
CA GLU A 242 19.25 50.22 -28.93
C GLU A 242 18.67 50.69 -30.23
N ASN A 243 18.69 49.86 -31.30
CA ASN A 243 18.14 50.19 -32.63
C ASN A 243 16.62 50.38 -32.60
N ASN A 244 15.92 49.71 -31.66
CA ASN A 244 14.47 49.87 -31.45
C ASN A 244 14.13 51.07 -30.52
N GLY A 245 15.01 52.06 -30.41
CA GLY A 245 14.78 53.27 -29.63
C GLY A 245 14.76 53.05 -28.12
N LYS A 246 15.39 51.99 -27.65
CA LYS A 246 15.47 51.59 -26.22
C LYS A 246 14.10 51.30 -25.60
N ASN A 247 13.14 50.89 -26.43
CA ASN A 247 11.81 50.47 -25.95
C ASN A 247 11.89 49.16 -25.21
N GLY A 248 11.18 49.07 -24.05
CA GLY A 248 11.17 47.90 -23.21
C GLY A 248 12.37 47.81 -22.26
N LYS A 249 12.48 46.70 -21.57
CA LYS A 249 13.54 46.45 -20.57
C LYS A 249 14.85 46.09 -21.26
N LYS A 250 15.96 46.77 -20.86
CA LYS A 250 17.29 46.46 -21.37
C LYS A 250 17.65 44.98 -21.12
N PRO A 251 18.18 44.23 -22.10
CA PRO A 251 18.64 42.86 -21.92
C PRO A 251 19.63 42.74 -20.77
N THR A 252 19.41 41.76 -19.91
CA THR A 252 20.26 41.51 -18.73
C THR A 252 21.51 40.75 -19.14
N LYS A 253 22.70 41.25 -18.75
CA LYS A 253 23.96 40.57 -19.01
C LYS A 253 24.00 39.19 -18.33
N PRO A 254 24.50 38.13 -19.01
CA PRO A 254 24.75 36.85 -18.42
C PRO A 254 25.62 36.95 -17.16
N THR A 255 25.33 36.14 -16.15
CA THR A 255 26.12 36.06 -14.91
C THR A 255 27.50 35.52 -15.24
N LYS A 256 28.56 36.13 -14.69
CA LYS A 256 29.94 35.68 -14.89
C LYS A 256 30.09 34.23 -14.43
N LEU A 257 30.80 33.43 -15.22
CA LEU A 257 31.15 32.05 -14.82
C LEU A 257 31.92 32.06 -13.51
N GLU A 258 31.46 31.26 -12.56
CA GLU A 258 32.24 30.95 -11.37
C GLU A 258 33.46 30.09 -11.73
N LYS A 259 34.56 30.27 -11.01
CA LYS A 259 35.72 29.41 -11.17
C LYS A 259 35.31 27.96 -10.87
N PHE A 260 35.74 27.05 -11.72
CA PHE A 260 35.59 25.63 -11.48
C PHE A 260 36.33 25.28 -10.18
N GLN A 261 35.66 24.57 -9.30
CA GLN A 261 36.23 24.10 -8.03
C GLN A 261 36.14 22.59 -8.00
N ASN A 262 37.26 21.93 -7.77
CA ASN A 262 37.25 20.50 -7.52
C ASN A 262 36.34 20.21 -6.33
N PHE A 263 35.50 19.21 -6.47
CA PHE A 263 34.61 18.78 -5.40
C PHE A 263 35.35 17.75 -4.55
N GLU A 264 35.45 17.98 -3.26
CA GLU A 264 36.05 17.01 -2.34
C GLU A 264 35.02 15.92 -2.02
N LYS A 265 35.44 14.67 -2.17
CA LYS A 265 34.63 13.50 -1.81
C LYS A 265 34.36 13.53 -0.30
N ASN A 266 33.12 13.29 0.08
CA ASN A 266 32.69 13.15 1.48
C ASN A 266 31.93 11.84 1.68
N ASP A 267 31.59 11.50 2.93
CA ASP A 267 30.92 10.26 3.31
C ASP A 267 29.54 10.04 2.68
N LEU A 268 28.96 11.07 2.03
CA LEU A 268 27.69 10.96 1.32
C LEU A 268 27.83 10.39 -0.06
N ILE A 269 29.04 10.44 -0.65
CA ILE A 269 29.29 10.07 -2.04
C ILE A 269 29.79 8.64 -2.05
N PRO A 270 29.14 7.72 -2.78
CA PRO A 270 29.59 6.34 -2.87
C PRO A 270 30.95 6.24 -3.54
N ASP A 271 31.62 5.10 -3.40
CA ASP A 271 32.81 4.81 -4.18
C ASP A 271 32.43 4.68 -5.65
N PHE A 272 33.24 5.26 -6.51
CA PHE A 272 33.07 5.24 -7.97
C PHE A 272 34.44 5.06 -8.65
N PRO A 273 34.48 4.66 -9.95
CA PRO A 273 35.73 4.44 -10.68
C PRO A 273 36.60 5.70 -10.78
N GLU A 274 37.91 5.53 -10.74
CA GLU A 274 38.88 6.63 -10.88
C GLU A 274 38.81 7.37 -12.23
N THR A 275 38.26 6.73 -13.26
CA THR A 275 38.00 7.36 -14.56
C THR A 275 36.81 8.32 -14.55
N TRP A 276 36.04 8.37 -13.48
CA TRP A 276 34.88 9.27 -13.36
C TRP A 276 35.27 10.56 -12.65
N ALA A 277 34.78 11.68 -13.18
CA ALA A 277 34.92 12.98 -12.50
C ALA A 277 33.86 13.14 -11.40
N LEU A 278 34.14 13.96 -10.40
CA LEU A 278 33.18 14.41 -9.39
C LEU A 278 33.01 15.94 -9.52
N ILE A 279 31.80 16.38 -9.85
CA ILE A 279 31.49 17.77 -10.23
C ILE A 279 30.20 18.25 -9.55
N LYS A 280 29.90 19.54 -9.63
CA LYS A 280 28.61 20.11 -9.23
C LYS A 280 27.62 20.06 -10.38
N LEU A 281 26.33 19.92 -10.07
CA LEU A 281 25.29 19.97 -11.10
C LEU A 281 25.33 21.30 -11.91
N SER A 282 25.64 22.43 -11.24
CA SER A 282 25.82 23.72 -11.90
C SER A 282 27.00 23.78 -12.87
N ASP A 283 27.92 22.83 -12.84
CA ASP A 283 29.04 22.77 -13.79
C ASP A 283 28.59 22.24 -15.17
N ILE A 284 27.50 21.50 -15.22
CA ILE A 284 26.99 20.86 -16.44
C ILE A 284 25.59 21.33 -16.84
N ALA A 285 24.88 22.06 -15.97
CA ALA A 285 23.50 22.51 -16.25
C ALA A 285 23.21 23.89 -15.66
N GLU A 286 22.39 24.67 -16.36
CA GLU A 286 21.80 25.91 -15.85
C GLU A 286 20.61 25.59 -14.95
N ILE A 287 20.65 26.11 -13.70
CA ILE A 287 19.61 25.87 -12.71
C ILE A 287 18.57 26.99 -12.77
N GLY A 288 17.37 26.68 -13.23
CA GLY A 288 16.22 27.57 -13.29
C GLY A 288 15.13 27.22 -12.28
N SER A 289 14.32 28.20 -11.90
CA SER A 289 13.05 27.99 -11.21
C SER A 289 11.89 28.38 -12.13
N GLY A 290 10.73 27.80 -11.90
CA GLY A 290 9.52 28.16 -12.62
C GLY A 290 8.90 29.48 -12.16
N ILE A 291 7.66 29.72 -12.57
CA ILE A 291 6.91 30.96 -12.30
C ILE A 291 5.93 30.70 -11.13
N SER A 292 5.86 31.65 -10.18
CA SER A 292 4.85 31.63 -9.11
C SER A 292 3.45 31.80 -9.70
N VAL A 293 2.53 30.94 -9.30
CA VAL A 293 1.12 31.04 -9.69
C VAL A 293 0.49 32.23 -8.94
N SER A 294 -0.02 33.20 -9.69
CA SER A 294 -0.75 34.35 -9.11
C SER A 294 -1.95 34.69 -10.01
N GLN A 295 -3.12 34.68 -9.42
CA GLN A 295 -4.37 35.04 -10.12
C GLN A 295 -4.53 36.55 -10.32
N ASN A 296 -3.83 37.37 -9.50
CA ASN A 296 -3.98 38.85 -9.49
C ASN A 296 -2.87 39.56 -10.27
N ARG A 297 -2.08 38.83 -11.07
CA ARG A 297 -1.02 39.46 -11.87
C ARG A 297 -1.63 40.24 -13.01
N LYS A 298 -1.36 41.56 -13.03
CA LYS A 298 -1.70 42.40 -14.21
C LYS A 298 -0.73 42.07 -15.33
N LEU A 299 -1.25 41.66 -16.48
CA LEU A 299 -0.50 41.29 -17.67
C LEU A 299 -0.90 42.23 -18.81
N ASN A 300 0.08 42.66 -19.63
CA ASN A 300 -0.16 43.49 -20.79
C ASN A 300 -0.45 42.67 -22.05
N ASN A 301 0.34 41.60 -22.25
CA ASN A 301 0.15 40.65 -23.33
C ASN A 301 0.07 39.20 -22.78
N PRO A 302 -1.12 38.78 -22.29
CA PRO A 302 -1.29 37.52 -21.61
C PRO A 302 -1.34 36.34 -22.59
N LEU A 303 -0.45 35.36 -22.38
CA LEU A 303 -0.45 34.06 -23.04
C LEU A 303 -0.84 32.99 -22.04
N THR A 304 -1.77 32.11 -22.40
CA THR A 304 -2.12 30.93 -21.59
C THR A 304 -1.15 29.79 -21.90
N VAL A 305 -0.51 29.26 -20.86
CA VAL A 305 0.49 28.20 -20.98
C VAL A 305 0.17 27.05 -20.00
N ASN A 306 0.58 25.85 -20.37
CA ASN A 306 0.54 24.68 -19.51
C ASN A 306 1.66 24.77 -18.45
N TYR A 307 1.42 24.24 -17.22
CA TYR A 307 2.49 24.21 -16.24
C TYR A 307 2.49 22.96 -15.38
N LEU A 308 3.70 22.48 -15.07
CA LEU A 308 3.94 21.36 -14.17
C LEU A 308 4.01 21.84 -12.73
N ARG A 309 3.33 21.10 -11.85
CA ARG A 309 3.35 21.24 -10.39
C ARG A 309 4.22 20.14 -9.78
N VAL A 310 4.55 20.28 -8.50
CA VAL A 310 5.18 19.20 -7.69
C VAL A 310 4.46 17.86 -7.83
N ALA A 311 3.12 17.87 -7.94
CA ALA A 311 2.32 16.65 -8.13
C ALA A 311 2.57 15.96 -9.49
N ASN A 312 2.94 16.72 -10.52
CA ASN A 312 3.20 16.18 -11.86
C ASN A 312 4.59 15.54 -11.98
N VAL A 313 5.55 15.93 -11.12
CA VAL A 313 6.94 15.46 -11.19
C VAL A 313 7.18 14.42 -10.12
N GLN A 314 7.37 13.17 -10.53
CA GLN A 314 7.55 12.03 -9.66
C GLN A 314 8.99 11.50 -9.74
N ARG A 315 9.30 10.47 -8.96
CA ARG A 315 10.63 9.85 -8.96
C ARG A 315 10.77 8.89 -10.14
N GLY A 316 11.35 9.39 -11.24
CA GLY A 316 11.60 8.59 -12.43
C GLY A 316 10.46 8.60 -13.47
N TYR A 317 9.43 9.45 -13.32
CA TYR A 317 8.35 9.61 -14.30
C TYR A 317 7.57 10.91 -14.10
N LEU A 318 6.76 11.28 -15.09
CA LEU A 318 5.81 12.40 -15.02
C LEU A 318 4.38 11.88 -14.98
N VAL A 319 3.51 12.55 -14.21
CA VAL A 319 2.06 12.32 -14.19
C VAL A 319 1.41 13.48 -14.95
N LEU A 320 0.94 13.23 -16.15
CA LEU A 320 0.43 14.24 -17.07
C LEU A 320 -1.09 14.19 -17.27
N ASP A 321 -1.80 13.35 -16.53
CA ASP A 321 -3.27 13.18 -16.63
C ASP A 321 -4.03 14.46 -16.24
N GLU A 322 -3.46 15.27 -15.33
CA GLU A 322 -4.04 16.53 -14.88
C GLU A 322 -3.02 17.67 -14.99
N ILE A 323 -3.04 18.39 -16.09
CA ILE A 323 -2.21 19.57 -16.33
C ILE A 323 -3.03 20.83 -16.13
N LYS A 324 -2.49 21.76 -15.34
CA LYS A 324 -3.09 23.08 -15.13
C LYS A 324 -2.52 24.12 -16.06
N THR A 325 -3.28 25.18 -16.29
CA THR A 325 -2.86 26.33 -17.09
C THR A 325 -2.72 27.58 -16.23
N MET A 326 -1.83 28.49 -16.65
CA MET A 326 -1.73 29.85 -16.09
C MET A 326 -1.50 30.86 -17.20
N LYS A 327 -1.78 32.14 -16.91
CA LYS A 327 -1.45 33.24 -17.81
C LYS A 327 -0.11 33.85 -17.43
N ILE A 328 0.75 34.07 -18.43
CA ILE A 328 2.03 34.75 -18.29
C ILE A 328 2.15 35.85 -19.35
N GLU A 329 3.11 36.76 -19.23
CA GLU A 329 3.50 37.62 -20.35
C GLU A 329 4.13 36.77 -21.47
N GLU A 330 3.74 36.96 -22.71
CA GLU A 330 4.23 36.20 -23.88
C GLU A 330 5.76 36.22 -23.96
N GLU A 331 6.38 37.35 -23.67
CA GLU A 331 7.85 37.52 -23.65
C GLU A 331 8.57 36.55 -22.67
N LEU A 332 7.86 36.06 -21.64
CA LEU A 332 8.43 35.16 -20.66
C LEU A 332 8.44 33.69 -21.12
N LEU A 333 7.68 33.35 -22.16
CA LEU A 333 7.61 32.00 -22.66
C LEU A 333 8.99 31.46 -23.03
N SER A 334 9.75 32.19 -23.82
CA SER A 334 11.08 31.79 -24.29
C SER A 334 12.05 31.48 -23.14
N LYS A 335 11.91 32.18 -21.99
CA LYS A 335 12.74 32.03 -20.81
C LYS A 335 12.33 30.82 -19.95
N TYR A 336 11.03 30.55 -19.83
CA TYR A 336 10.51 29.58 -18.89
C TYR A 336 10.03 28.28 -19.53
N SER A 337 9.88 28.25 -20.85
CA SER A 337 9.50 27.04 -21.58
C SER A 337 10.48 25.90 -21.32
N LEU A 338 9.95 24.74 -21.05
CA LEU A 338 10.72 23.51 -20.91
C LEU A 338 11.26 23.06 -22.25
N LYS A 339 12.51 22.61 -22.26
CA LYS A 339 13.21 22.09 -23.43
C LYS A 339 13.44 20.60 -23.31
N TYR A 340 13.48 19.90 -24.42
CA TYR A 340 13.86 18.49 -24.44
C TYR A 340 15.17 18.27 -23.69
N GLY A 341 15.18 17.32 -22.77
CA GLY A 341 16.33 17.00 -21.94
C GLY A 341 16.46 17.84 -20.66
N ASP A 342 15.56 18.79 -20.40
CA ASP A 342 15.51 19.46 -19.09
C ASP A 342 15.28 18.44 -17.98
N ILE A 343 16.04 18.55 -16.89
CA ILE A 343 15.95 17.69 -15.72
C ILE A 343 15.17 18.45 -14.64
N LEU A 344 14.05 17.90 -14.23
CA LEU A 344 13.16 18.53 -13.26
C LEU A 344 13.46 18.03 -11.86
N PHE A 345 13.40 18.92 -10.86
CA PHE A 345 13.58 18.58 -9.44
C PHE A 345 12.52 19.30 -8.59
N ASN A 346 11.84 18.59 -7.73
CA ASN A 346 10.91 19.20 -6.78
C ASN A 346 11.67 19.91 -5.65
N GLU A 347 11.28 21.17 -5.39
CA GLU A 347 11.85 21.99 -4.31
C GLU A 347 11.55 21.42 -2.95
N GLY A 348 10.32 20.95 -2.71
CA GLY A 348 9.88 20.60 -1.39
C GLY A 348 8.66 19.69 -1.35
N GLY A 349 8.23 19.42 -0.12
CA GLY A 349 7.11 18.56 0.23
C GLY A 349 7.44 17.73 1.46
N ASP A 350 6.85 16.53 1.55
CA ASP A 350 7.25 15.55 2.55
C ASP A 350 8.74 15.20 2.37
N ARG A 351 9.39 14.83 3.44
CA ARG A 351 10.85 14.61 3.48
C ARG A 351 11.36 13.63 2.42
N ASP A 352 10.59 12.58 2.14
CA ASP A 352 10.88 11.57 1.12
C ASP A 352 10.72 12.07 -0.33
N LYS A 353 10.12 13.25 -0.52
CA LYS A 353 9.83 13.85 -1.83
C LYS A 353 10.84 14.91 -2.28
N LEU A 354 11.81 15.25 -1.41
CA LEU A 354 12.85 16.23 -1.73
C LEU A 354 13.68 15.81 -2.94
N GLY A 355 13.88 16.72 -3.88
CA GLY A 355 14.71 16.51 -5.04
C GLY A 355 14.27 15.38 -5.97
N ARG A 356 13.07 14.81 -5.78
CA ARG A 356 12.55 13.84 -6.74
C ARG A 356 12.30 14.53 -8.08
N GLY A 357 12.53 13.81 -9.15
CA GLY A 357 12.42 14.43 -10.46
C GLY A 357 12.43 13.44 -11.61
N TRP A 358 12.25 13.97 -12.80
CA TRP A 358 12.39 13.27 -14.06
C TRP A 358 12.81 14.22 -15.17
N ILE A 359 13.11 13.69 -16.33
CA ILE A 359 13.44 14.49 -17.50
C ILE A 359 12.18 14.93 -18.23
N TRP A 360 12.29 16.05 -18.97
CA TRP A 360 11.28 16.53 -19.90
C TRP A 360 11.61 16.08 -21.31
N GLN A 361 10.67 15.46 -22.00
CA GLN A 361 10.83 14.92 -23.35
C GLN A 361 9.93 15.64 -24.38
N SER A 362 9.51 16.86 -24.08
CA SER A 362 8.62 17.67 -24.91
C SER A 362 7.20 17.09 -25.05
N GLU A 363 6.69 16.50 -23.97
CA GLU A 363 5.38 15.83 -23.95
C GLU A 363 4.21 16.78 -24.20
N ILE A 364 4.37 18.07 -23.85
CA ILE A 364 3.32 19.10 -24.00
C ILE A 364 3.96 20.39 -24.52
N GLU A 365 3.38 20.95 -25.56
CA GLU A 365 3.82 22.25 -26.12
C GLU A 365 3.59 23.40 -25.13
N ASN A 366 4.48 24.39 -25.18
CA ASN A 366 4.41 25.61 -24.37
C ASN A 366 4.23 25.32 -22.88
N CYS A 367 4.91 24.30 -22.38
CA CYS A 367 4.87 23.90 -20.98
C CYS A 367 5.99 24.58 -20.20
N ILE A 368 5.64 25.08 -19.00
CA ILE A 368 6.57 25.68 -18.04
C ILE A 368 6.49 24.94 -16.71
N THR A 369 7.28 25.33 -15.70
CA THR A 369 7.15 24.82 -14.34
C THR A 369 6.60 25.88 -13.38
N GLN A 370 5.91 25.42 -12.34
CA GLN A 370 5.65 26.22 -11.15
C GLN A 370 6.95 26.49 -10.40
N ASN A 371 7.02 27.59 -9.63
CA ASN A 371 8.21 28.00 -8.87
C ASN A 371 8.77 26.92 -7.93
N HIS A 372 7.96 25.95 -7.47
CA HIS A 372 8.37 24.83 -6.63
C HIS A 372 8.90 23.61 -7.40
N VAL A 373 9.07 23.74 -8.71
CA VAL A 373 9.74 22.74 -9.55
C VAL A 373 10.94 23.42 -10.21
N PHE A 374 12.14 23.04 -9.79
CA PHE A 374 13.37 23.50 -10.41
C PHE A 374 13.63 22.76 -11.72
N ARG A 375 14.36 23.42 -12.59
CA ARG A 375 14.81 22.91 -13.88
C ARG A 375 16.34 22.99 -13.92
N ALA A 376 17.00 21.90 -14.29
CA ALA A 376 18.40 21.89 -14.67
C ALA A 376 18.48 21.62 -16.18
N THR A 377 18.82 22.65 -16.94
CA THR A 377 19.00 22.58 -18.40
C THR A 377 20.47 22.26 -18.69
N PRO A 378 20.81 21.10 -19.26
CA PRO A 378 22.20 20.80 -19.61
C PRO A 378 22.77 21.83 -20.58
N HIS A 379 23.94 22.39 -20.24
CA HIS A 379 24.62 23.36 -21.12
C HIS A 379 25.12 22.67 -22.40
N ILE A 380 25.39 21.36 -22.31
CA ILE A 380 26.16 20.66 -23.30
C ILE A 380 25.58 19.26 -23.50
N ALA A 381 24.62 19.17 -24.41
CA ALA A 381 24.00 17.88 -24.76
C ALA A 381 25.01 16.84 -25.31
N SER A 382 26.18 17.30 -25.78
CA SER A 382 27.22 16.42 -26.34
C SER A 382 28.04 15.64 -25.27
N ILE A 383 27.91 15.98 -23.98
CA ILE A 383 28.64 15.29 -22.90
C ILE A 383 27.74 14.90 -21.70
N VAL A 384 26.48 15.32 -21.68
CA VAL A 384 25.54 15.08 -20.58
C VAL A 384 24.36 14.23 -21.06
N HIS A 385 24.15 13.09 -20.45
CA HIS A 385 22.97 12.29 -20.64
C HIS A 385 21.94 12.61 -19.55
N SER A 386 20.86 13.32 -19.87
CA SER A 386 19.87 13.82 -18.89
C SER A 386 19.25 12.72 -18.00
N LYS A 387 18.96 11.54 -18.57
CA LYS A 387 18.43 10.41 -17.77
C LYS A 387 19.44 9.92 -16.75
N TYR A 388 20.76 9.90 -17.07
CA TYR A 388 21.79 9.52 -16.11
C TYR A 388 21.75 10.43 -14.88
N ILE A 389 21.72 11.75 -15.10
CA ILE A 389 21.64 12.73 -14.02
C ILE A 389 20.33 12.59 -13.22
N SER A 390 19.22 12.34 -13.92
CA SER A 390 17.92 12.13 -13.25
C SER A 390 17.91 10.88 -12.39
N TYR A 391 18.44 9.75 -12.86
CA TYR A 391 18.56 8.52 -12.07
C TYR A 391 19.50 8.72 -10.87
N TRP A 392 20.63 9.42 -11.05
CA TRP A 392 21.53 9.79 -9.97
C TRP A 392 20.82 10.63 -8.91
N GLY A 393 20.10 11.69 -9.31
CA GLY A 393 19.31 12.55 -8.43
C GLY A 393 18.22 11.81 -7.66
N ASN A 394 17.58 10.84 -8.31
CA ASN A 394 16.52 10.04 -7.70
C ASN A 394 17.02 8.93 -6.74
N SER A 395 18.28 8.51 -6.86
CA SER A 395 18.90 7.50 -6.01
C SER A 395 19.73 8.14 -4.90
N PHE A 396 20.89 8.64 -5.23
CA PHE A 396 21.83 9.28 -4.31
C PHE A 396 21.31 10.62 -3.77
N GLY A 397 20.66 11.41 -4.64
CA GLY A 397 20.17 12.76 -4.29
C GLY A 397 19.21 12.77 -3.11
N LYS A 398 18.45 11.71 -2.89
CA LYS A 398 17.55 11.60 -1.73
C LYS A 398 18.30 11.88 -0.43
N ASN A 399 19.38 11.16 -0.16
CA ASN A 399 20.17 11.31 1.06
C ASN A 399 20.86 12.68 1.14
N TYR A 400 21.37 13.19 0.02
CA TYR A 400 21.98 14.51 -0.05
C TYR A 400 20.96 15.61 0.28
N PHE A 401 19.80 15.61 -0.37
CA PHE A 401 18.77 16.64 -0.17
C PHE A 401 18.12 16.57 1.22
N GLU A 402 17.97 15.37 1.79
CA GLU A 402 17.49 15.21 3.16
C GLU A 402 18.46 15.80 4.20
N LYS A 403 19.78 15.73 3.97
CA LYS A 403 20.80 16.26 4.90
C LYS A 403 21.06 17.76 4.70
N THR A 404 20.96 18.27 3.48
CA THR A 404 21.27 19.66 3.12
C THR A 404 20.05 20.57 3.03
N GLY A 405 18.86 20.01 2.93
CA GLY A 405 17.59 20.75 2.88
C GLY A 405 17.24 21.43 4.20
N LYS A 406 16.58 22.58 4.13
CA LYS A 406 16.04 23.25 5.31
C LYS A 406 14.79 22.52 5.80
N GLN A 407 14.75 22.25 7.11
CA GLN A 407 13.59 21.66 7.77
C GLN A 407 12.79 22.72 8.51
N THR A 408 11.47 22.70 8.33
CA THR A 408 10.50 23.32 9.23
C THR A 408 9.70 22.21 9.91
N THR A 409 8.84 22.54 10.87
CA THR A 409 8.09 21.55 11.67
C THR A 409 7.34 20.51 10.83
N ASN A 410 6.85 20.87 9.62
CA ASN A 410 6.01 19.99 8.79
C ASN A 410 6.48 19.83 7.34
N LEU A 411 7.43 20.62 6.86
CA LEU A 411 7.87 20.61 5.46
C LEU A 411 9.38 20.73 5.38
N ALA A 412 9.96 20.01 4.44
CA ALA A 412 11.36 20.16 4.07
C ALA A 412 11.46 20.80 2.68
N SER A 413 12.48 21.63 2.44
CA SER A 413 12.70 22.25 1.13
C SER A 413 14.19 22.39 0.82
N ILE A 414 14.52 22.29 -0.46
CA ILE A 414 15.82 22.65 -1.03
C ILE A 414 15.68 24.00 -1.75
N ASN A 415 16.79 24.70 -1.91
CA ASN A 415 16.84 25.92 -2.70
C ASN A 415 17.77 25.74 -3.92
N LYS A 416 17.81 26.75 -4.78
CA LYS A 416 18.67 26.72 -5.97
C LYS A 416 20.16 26.52 -5.64
N THR A 417 20.64 27.07 -4.53
CA THR A 417 22.04 26.94 -4.10
C THR A 417 22.36 25.49 -3.74
N VAL A 418 21.47 24.82 -2.99
CA VAL A 418 21.60 23.40 -2.65
C VAL A 418 21.59 22.55 -3.92
N LEU A 419 20.67 22.83 -4.85
CA LEU A 419 20.59 22.09 -6.10
C LEU A 419 21.81 22.36 -6.99
N SER A 420 22.29 23.60 -7.08
CA SER A 420 23.49 23.96 -7.84
C SER A 420 24.75 23.24 -7.32
N GLY A 421 24.87 23.10 -6.01
CA GLY A 421 25.96 22.40 -5.34
C GLY A 421 25.79 20.87 -5.30
N PHE A 422 24.75 20.32 -5.89
CA PHE A 422 24.52 18.87 -5.86
C PHE A 422 25.67 18.12 -6.55
N PRO A 423 26.37 17.21 -5.83
CA PRO A 423 27.49 16.46 -6.37
C PRO A 423 27.02 15.40 -7.37
N VAL A 424 27.70 15.33 -8.49
CA VAL A 424 27.41 14.38 -9.58
C VAL A 424 28.68 13.62 -9.90
N THR A 425 28.62 12.28 -9.86
CA THR A 425 29.66 11.42 -10.44
C THR A 425 29.46 11.42 -11.96
N PHE A 426 30.53 11.66 -12.71
CA PHE A 426 30.43 11.99 -14.12
C PHE A 426 31.36 11.11 -14.97
N PRO A 427 30.87 9.97 -15.52
CA PRO A 427 31.58 9.16 -16.49
C PRO A 427 31.54 9.78 -17.89
N SER A 428 32.28 9.20 -18.84
CA SER A 428 32.17 9.56 -20.26
C SER A 428 30.73 9.41 -20.77
N LEU A 429 30.34 10.17 -21.78
CA LEU A 429 28.98 10.12 -22.36
C LEU A 429 28.60 8.69 -22.81
N ASN A 430 29.54 7.98 -23.41
CA ASN A 430 29.29 6.58 -23.82
C ASN A 430 28.94 5.70 -22.61
N GLU A 431 29.67 5.86 -21.51
CA GLU A 431 29.40 5.09 -20.28
C GLU A 431 28.07 5.51 -19.62
N GLN A 432 27.76 6.83 -19.60
CA GLN A 432 26.46 7.32 -19.15
C GLN A 432 25.31 6.65 -19.93
N SER A 433 25.43 6.55 -21.26
CA SER A 433 24.42 5.92 -22.12
C SER A 433 24.26 4.43 -21.80
N ILE A 434 25.37 3.70 -21.67
CA ILE A 434 25.34 2.27 -21.33
C ILE A 434 24.72 2.02 -19.95
N ILE A 435 25.06 2.85 -18.97
CA ILE A 435 24.46 2.78 -17.63
C ILE A 435 22.95 2.98 -17.71
N VAL A 436 22.49 3.98 -18.47
CA VAL A 436 21.05 4.26 -18.65
C VAL A 436 20.36 3.08 -19.34
N ASP A 437 20.94 2.55 -20.43
CA ASP A 437 20.37 1.41 -21.16
C ASP A 437 20.22 0.17 -20.25
N ILE A 438 21.23 -0.13 -19.44
CA ILE A 438 21.18 -1.23 -18.49
C ILE A 438 20.09 -0.98 -17.43
N ILE A 439 20.03 0.24 -16.86
CA ILE A 439 19.01 0.58 -15.87
C ILE A 439 17.61 0.43 -16.48
N GLU A 440 17.34 1.01 -17.65
CA GLU A 440 16.03 0.97 -18.30
C GLU A 440 15.61 -0.47 -18.65
N SER A 441 16.51 -1.25 -19.21
CA SER A 441 16.26 -2.66 -19.52
C SER A 441 15.89 -3.46 -18.26
N ARG A 442 16.69 -3.35 -17.19
CA ARG A 442 16.43 -4.07 -15.95
C ARG A 442 15.23 -3.58 -15.18
N MET A 443 14.95 -2.27 -15.19
CA MET A 443 13.73 -1.70 -14.60
C MET A 443 12.49 -2.23 -15.31
N SER A 444 12.50 -2.28 -16.64
CA SER A 444 11.39 -2.84 -17.42
C SER A 444 11.15 -4.33 -17.09
N GLU A 445 12.23 -5.13 -16.96
CA GLU A 445 12.12 -6.52 -16.51
C GLU A 445 11.49 -6.63 -15.11
N ILE A 446 11.94 -5.80 -14.16
CA ILE A 446 11.42 -5.76 -12.79
C ILE A 446 9.93 -5.39 -12.79
N ASP A 447 9.53 -4.35 -13.54
CA ASP A 447 8.14 -3.88 -13.60
C ASP A 447 7.22 -4.96 -14.19
N ASN A 448 7.67 -5.68 -15.22
CA ASN A 448 6.94 -6.82 -15.78
C ASN A 448 6.77 -7.96 -14.75
N LEU A 449 7.83 -8.31 -14.01
CA LEU A 449 7.76 -9.34 -12.97
C LEU A 449 6.84 -8.91 -11.82
N MET A 450 6.90 -7.64 -11.39
CA MET A 450 6.02 -7.10 -10.36
C MET A 450 4.54 -7.19 -10.77
N SER A 451 4.21 -6.82 -12.00
CA SER A 451 2.86 -6.94 -12.55
C SER A 451 2.36 -8.39 -12.59
N GLN A 452 3.24 -9.33 -12.97
CA GLN A 452 2.93 -10.77 -12.96
C GLN A 452 2.67 -11.27 -11.53
N LEU A 453 3.50 -10.88 -10.55
CA LEU A 453 3.31 -11.25 -9.14
C LEU A 453 1.98 -10.72 -8.60
N GLU A 454 1.61 -9.48 -8.90
CA GLU A 454 0.33 -8.89 -8.48
C GLU A 454 -0.87 -9.63 -9.10
N SER A 455 -0.77 -10.00 -10.37
CA SER A 455 -1.78 -10.83 -11.06
C SER A 455 -1.92 -12.21 -10.40
N GLN A 456 -0.83 -12.86 -10.02
CA GLN A 456 -0.87 -14.16 -9.33
C GLN A 456 -1.45 -14.06 -7.92
N LEU A 457 -1.14 -13.00 -7.17
CA LEU A 457 -1.73 -12.76 -5.85
C LEU A 457 -3.25 -12.56 -5.94
N LEU A 458 -3.73 -11.83 -6.95
CA LEU A 458 -5.16 -11.71 -7.22
C LEU A 458 -5.80 -13.07 -7.55
N LYS A 459 -5.17 -13.88 -8.42
CA LYS A 459 -5.66 -15.22 -8.77
C LYS A 459 -5.75 -16.12 -7.55
N ALA A 460 -4.82 -16.05 -6.60
CA ALA A 460 -4.86 -16.83 -5.37
C ALA A 460 -6.16 -16.58 -4.58
N ASN A 461 -6.58 -15.32 -4.45
CA ASN A 461 -7.84 -14.97 -3.79
C ASN A 461 -9.06 -15.51 -4.54
N TYR A 462 -9.07 -15.42 -5.88
CA TYR A 462 -10.14 -16.02 -6.70
C TYR A 462 -10.19 -17.54 -6.57
N MET A 463 -9.02 -18.19 -6.49
CA MET A 463 -8.94 -19.65 -6.29
C MET A 463 -9.60 -20.08 -4.98
N LYS A 464 -9.34 -19.38 -3.86
CA LYS A 464 -9.99 -19.65 -2.57
C LYS A 464 -11.52 -19.54 -2.70
N SER A 465 -12.02 -18.48 -3.33
CA SER A 465 -13.45 -18.28 -3.56
C SER A 465 -14.05 -19.39 -4.44
N ALA A 466 -13.34 -19.82 -5.49
CA ALA A 466 -13.79 -20.89 -6.38
C ALA A 466 -13.81 -22.26 -5.68
N ILE A 467 -12.85 -22.53 -4.78
CA ILE A 467 -12.83 -23.75 -3.96
C ILE A 467 -14.06 -23.80 -3.05
N LEU A 468 -14.35 -22.70 -2.34
CA LEU A 468 -15.54 -22.61 -1.49
C LEU A 468 -16.83 -22.79 -2.31
N HIS A 469 -16.88 -22.16 -3.47
CA HIS A 469 -18.05 -22.32 -4.36
C HIS A 469 -18.27 -23.77 -4.80
N LYS A 470 -17.21 -24.49 -5.19
CA LYS A 470 -17.27 -25.91 -5.51
C LYS A 470 -17.66 -26.76 -4.29
N ALA A 471 -17.13 -26.45 -3.11
CA ALA A 471 -17.43 -27.15 -1.86
C ALA A 471 -18.94 -27.14 -1.56
N PHE A 472 -19.55 -25.95 -1.60
CA PHE A 472 -20.97 -25.77 -1.28
C PHE A 472 -21.93 -26.07 -2.43
N GLN A 473 -21.41 -26.60 -3.54
CA GLN A 473 -22.21 -27.22 -4.62
C GLN A 473 -22.10 -28.76 -4.66
N GLY A 474 -21.36 -29.36 -3.71
CA GLY A 474 -21.10 -30.82 -3.73
C GLY A 474 -20.14 -31.27 -4.85
N LYS A 475 -19.25 -30.37 -5.33
CA LYS A 475 -18.33 -30.62 -6.45
C LYS A 475 -16.86 -30.64 -6.06
N LEU A 476 -16.53 -30.50 -4.77
CA LEU A 476 -15.14 -30.43 -4.31
C LEU A 476 -14.54 -31.81 -4.01
N VAL A 477 -15.33 -32.71 -3.48
CA VAL A 477 -14.96 -34.10 -3.16
C VAL A 477 -15.94 -35.08 -3.83
N PRO A 478 -15.52 -36.31 -4.13
CA PRO A 478 -16.43 -37.33 -4.65
C PRO A 478 -17.48 -37.72 -3.61
N GLN A 479 -18.70 -38.03 -4.08
CA GLN A 479 -19.75 -38.58 -3.23
C GLN A 479 -19.39 -40.03 -2.87
N ASP A 480 -19.64 -40.43 -1.64
CA ASP A 480 -19.47 -41.81 -1.17
C ASP A 480 -20.85 -42.40 -0.93
N PRO A 481 -21.26 -43.42 -1.72
CA PRO A 481 -22.60 -44.07 -1.57
C PRO A 481 -22.77 -44.76 -0.21
N THR A 482 -21.69 -45.02 0.55
CA THR A 482 -21.74 -45.66 1.85
C THR A 482 -22.00 -44.70 3.00
N ASP A 483 -21.91 -43.41 2.75
CA ASP A 483 -22.21 -42.39 3.73
C ASP A 483 -23.68 -42.40 4.13
N PRO A 484 -24.05 -42.38 5.40
CA PRO A 484 -25.42 -42.20 5.83
C PRO A 484 -25.97 -40.86 5.32
N PRO A 485 -27.16 -40.83 4.71
CA PRO A 485 -27.70 -39.59 4.15
C PRO A 485 -27.91 -38.50 5.21
N ALA A 486 -27.84 -37.26 4.82
CA ALA A 486 -27.93 -36.08 5.72
C ALA A 486 -29.26 -36.04 6.50
N SER A 487 -30.33 -36.63 5.96
CA SER A 487 -31.63 -36.79 6.64
C SER A 487 -31.50 -37.49 8.00
N GLN A 488 -30.66 -38.54 8.10
CA GLN A 488 -30.44 -39.24 9.38
C GLN A 488 -29.75 -38.34 10.42
N LEU A 489 -28.81 -37.53 10.02
CA LEU A 489 -28.18 -36.52 10.88
C LEU A 489 -29.21 -35.50 11.39
N LEU A 490 -30.08 -35.04 10.51
CA LEU A 490 -31.13 -34.09 10.86
C LEU A 490 -32.15 -34.66 11.83
N ASP A 491 -32.53 -35.92 11.69
CA ASP A 491 -33.43 -36.60 12.63
C ASP A 491 -32.80 -36.72 14.03
N GLN A 492 -31.49 -36.99 14.12
CA GLN A 492 -30.77 -36.99 15.38
C GLN A 492 -30.71 -35.58 16.01
N ILE A 493 -30.50 -34.53 15.24
CA ILE A 493 -30.49 -33.12 15.72
C ILE A 493 -31.88 -32.74 16.26
N LYS A 494 -32.94 -33.08 15.53
CA LYS A 494 -34.35 -32.81 15.94
C LYS A 494 -34.69 -33.54 17.24
N ALA A 495 -34.34 -34.83 17.36
CA ALA A 495 -34.57 -35.62 18.57
C ALA A 495 -33.86 -35.04 19.79
N GLU A 496 -32.61 -34.60 19.64
CA GLU A 496 -31.86 -33.99 20.75
C GLU A 496 -32.44 -32.63 21.19
N ARG A 497 -32.86 -31.80 20.22
CA ARG A 497 -33.52 -30.52 20.50
C ARG A 497 -34.83 -30.72 21.28
N LEU A 498 -35.62 -31.68 20.87
CA LEU A 498 -36.86 -32.01 21.56
C LEU A 498 -36.60 -32.47 23.00
N ALA A 499 -35.57 -33.33 23.18
CA ALA A 499 -35.16 -33.79 24.52
C ALA A 499 -34.67 -32.64 25.41
N LYS A 500 -33.86 -31.70 24.88
CA LYS A 500 -33.40 -30.48 25.57
C LYS A 500 -34.57 -29.56 25.93
N GLN A 501 -35.55 -29.38 25.05
CA GLN A 501 -36.74 -28.56 25.33
C GLN A 501 -37.60 -29.17 26.43
N THR A 502 -37.85 -30.47 26.36
CA THR A 502 -38.62 -31.22 27.39
C THR A 502 -37.93 -31.12 28.75
N ALA A 503 -36.61 -31.34 28.81
CA ALA A 503 -35.83 -31.20 30.04
C ALA A 503 -35.88 -29.77 30.64
N LYS A 504 -35.80 -28.74 29.81
CA LYS A 504 -35.93 -27.33 30.27
C LYS A 504 -37.33 -27.03 30.81
N GLN A 505 -38.39 -27.53 30.15
CA GLN A 505 -39.78 -27.35 30.60
C GLN A 505 -40.01 -28.06 31.94
N THR A 506 -39.49 -29.31 32.09
CA THR A 506 -39.57 -30.06 33.32
C THR A 506 -38.83 -29.37 34.47
N ALA A 507 -37.64 -28.84 34.24
CA ALA A 507 -36.87 -28.09 35.22
C ALA A 507 -37.57 -26.78 35.63
N GLN A 508 -38.17 -26.05 34.70
CA GLN A 508 -38.94 -24.81 34.98
C GLN A 508 -40.22 -25.12 35.78
N THR A 509 -40.87 -26.24 35.50
CA THR A 509 -42.07 -26.66 36.24
C THR A 509 -41.71 -27.08 37.66
N ALA A 510 -40.58 -27.79 37.82
CA ALA A 510 -40.07 -28.17 39.16
C ALA A 510 -39.63 -26.95 39.99
N THR A 511 -39.05 -25.94 39.36
CA THR A 511 -38.66 -24.68 40.04
C THR A 511 -39.92 -23.86 40.45
N LYS A 512 -40.93 -23.82 39.57
CA LYS A 512 -42.22 -23.14 39.91
C LYS A 512 -42.99 -23.89 40.99
N SER A 513 -42.96 -25.23 41.05
CA SER A 513 -43.58 -26.00 42.13
C SER A 513 -42.87 -25.81 43.45
N LYS A 514 -41.54 -25.77 43.48
CA LYS A 514 -40.76 -25.48 44.71
C LYS A 514 -40.99 -24.03 45.18
N ALA A 515 -41.14 -23.06 44.31
CA ALA A 515 -41.46 -21.67 44.67
C ALA A 515 -42.90 -21.49 45.18
N LYS A 516 -43.87 -22.32 44.74
CA LYS A 516 -45.23 -22.36 45.30
C LYS A 516 -45.29 -23.07 46.66
N ALA A 517 -44.49 -24.11 46.88
CA ALA A 517 -44.43 -24.81 48.18
C ALA A 517 -43.83 -23.94 49.32
N ASN A 518 -42.93 -23.03 49.00
CA ASN A 518 -42.32 -22.10 49.96
C ASN A 518 -43.19 -20.87 50.27
N LYS A 519 -44.40 -20.74 49.71
CA LYS A 519 -45.37 -19.64 49.95
C LYS A 519 -46.58 -20.06 50.74
N GLN A 520 -46.52 -21.11 51.57
CA GLN A 520 -47.60 -21.36 52.55
C GLN A 520 -47.51 -20.35 53.71
N PRO A 521 -48.63 -19.69 54.12
CA PRO A 521 -48.61 -18.65 55.14
C PRO A 521 -48.41 -19.30 56.53
N LYS A 522 -47.45 -18.79 57.32
CA LYS A 522 -47.34 -19.06 58.74
C LYS A 522 -48.63 -18.59 59.42
N ALA A 523 -49.41 -19.53 59.95
CA ALA A 523 -50.57 -19.28 60.79
C ALA A 523 -50.15 -18.48 62.03
N LYS A 524 -50.77 -17.31 62.23
CA LYS A 524 -50.65 -16.52 63.46
C LYS A 524 -51.39 -17.21 64.60
N SER A 525 -50.71 -17.80 65.55
CA SER A 525 -51.28 -18.15 66.86
C SER A 525 -51.34 -16.89 67.73
N LYS A 526 -52.52 -16.33 67.89
CA LYS A 526 -52.83 -15.40 69.01
C LYS A 526 -53.09 -16.17 70.25
N ALA A 527 -52.20 -16.15 71.20
CA ALA A 527 -52.50 -16.48 72.58
C ALA A 527 -52.90 -15.20 73.33
N LYS A 528 -54.13 -15.15 73.78
CA LYS A 528 -54.60 -14.26 74.83
C LYS A 528 -54.09 -14.72 76.14
N THR A 529 -53.52 -13.88 76.96
CA THR A 529 -53.50 -14.02 78.41
C THR A 529 -53.93 -12.69 79.02
N LYS A 530 -54.95 -12.82 79.85
CA LYS A 530 -55.56 -11.80 80.74
C LYS A 530 -54.88 -11.88 82.10
N GLU A 531 -54.88 -10.76 82.84
CA GLU A 531 -54.81 -10.56 84.29
C GLU A 531 -53.44 -10.75 84.94
N SER A 532 -52.92 -9.80 85.71
CA SER A 532 -53.43 -8.86 86.70
C SER A 532 -52.57 -7.59 86.77
#